data_2aebe972ddc687a190a0f659cbd21e75
#
_entry.id   2aebe972ddc687a190a0f659cbd21e75
#
_cell.length_a   1.000
_cell.length_b   1.000
_cell.length_c   1.000
_cell.angle_alpha   90.00
_cell.angle_beta   90.00
_cell.angle_gamma   90.00
#
_symmetry.space_group_name_H-M   'P 1'
#
loop_
_entity.id
_entity.type
_entity.pdbx_description
1 polymer ?
#
loop_
_entity_poly.entity_id
_entity_poly.type
_entity_poly.pdbx_seq_one_letter_code
_entity_poly.pdbx_strand_id
1 'polypeptide(L)'
;NAGDGRHSHPTQAFLDLFTIYEHYNGQTEGKKIAIVGDVRNSRVAGSNRRLLPRFGIEVNLVAPDCFKYESDDFKQYNNIREIIDELDIIMSLRSQLERHNLTYFESLNEYAKDYCITNELVGDRDIILLHPGPVNRNIDISDEMLKDPRSKVLTQVTNGVAIRAA
;
A
#
# COMPACT_ATOMS: atom_id res chain seq x y z
N ASN A 1 9.13 11.44 15.24
CA ASN A 1 10.14 11.11 14.24
C ASN A 1 9.48 10.69 12.92
N ALA A 2 9.61 11.50 11.89
CA ALA A 2 8.98 11.26 10.59
C ALA A 2 9.61 10.10 9.78
N GLY A 3 10.74 9.57 10.22
CA GLY A 3 11.40 8.44 9.57
C GLY A 3 12.79 8.19 10.11
N ASP A 4 13.20 6.93 10.05
CA ASP A 4 14.53 6.46 10.43
C ASP A 4 15.23 5.92 9.17
N GLY A 5 15.88 6.82 8.46
CA GLY A 5 16.64 6.47 7.26
C GLY A 5 15.86 5.58 6.28
N ARG A 6 16.42 4.38 6.01
CA ARG A 6 15.80 3.36 5.16
C ARG A 6 14.97 2.33 5.96
N HIS A 7 15.01 2.36 7.30
CA HIS A 7 14.49 1.27 8.13
C HIS A 7 13.02 1.41 8.49
N SER A 8 12.55 2.60 8.85
CA SER A 8 11.18 2.78 9.31
C SER A 8 10.58 4.14 8.99
N HIS A 9 9.26 4.19 8.96
CA HIS A 9 8.45 5.39 8.86
C HIS A 9 7.26 5.29 9.83
N PRO A 10 7.50 5.40 11.16
CA PRO A 10 6.48 5.12 12.17
C PRO A 10 5.24 6.01 12.03
N THR A 11 5.43 7.32 11.85
CA THR A 11 4.30 8.26 11.71
C THR A 11 3.43 7.97 10.50
N GLN A 12 4.02 7.43 9.41
CA GLN A 12 3.23 6.97 8.26
C GLN A 12 2.39 5.74 8.64
N ALA A 13 2.97 4.74 9.28
CA ALA A 13 2.22 3.56 9.68
C ALA A 13 1.08 3.90 10.65
N PHE A 14 1.30 4.84 11.58
CA PHE A 14 0.25 5.30 12.47
C PHE A 14 -0.88 6.03 11.76
N LEU A 15 -0.58 6.91 10.80
CA LEU A 15 -1.64 7.60 10.03
C LEU A 15 -2.39 6.64 9.10
N ASP A 16 -1.70 5.64 8.55
CA ASP A 16 -2.31 4.59 7.74
C ASP A 16 -3.29 3.77 8.58
N LEU A 17 -2.83 3.29 9.75
CA LEU A 17 -3.68 2.60 10.73
C LEU A 17 -4.86 3.46 11.17
N PHE A 18 -4.64 4.74 11.49
CA PHE A 18 -5.70 5.64 11.91
C PHE A 18 -6.75 5.84 10.81
N THR A 19 -6.33 5.96 9.55
CA THR A 19 -7.24 6.07 8.41
C THR A 19 -8.09 4.80 8.24
N ILE A 20 -7.48 3.62 8.41
CA ILE A 20 -8.20 2.34 8.40
C ILE A 20 -9.18 2.26 9.57
N TYR A 21 -8.72 2.57 10.78
CA TYR A 21 -9.50 2.53 12.01
C TYR A 21 -10.73 3.45 11.93
N GLU A 22 -10.55 4.67 11.44
CA GLU A 22 -11.64 5.64 11.22
C GLU A 22 -12.66 5.12 10.21
N HIS A 23 -12.20 4.57 9.08
CA HIS A 23 -13.09 4.05 8.04
C HIS A 23 -13.95 2.88 8.53
N TYR A 24 -13.38 1.96 9.29
CA TYR A 24 -14.10 0.80 9.83
C TYR A 24 -14.71 1.01 11.22
N ASN A 25 -14.79 2.26 11.71
CA ASN A 25 -15.31 2.59 13.04
C ASN A 25 -14.69 1.74 14.16
N GLY A 26 -13.39 1.52 14.10
CA GLY A 26 -12.64 0.76 15.07
C GLY A 26 -12.63 -0.76 14.86
N GLN A 27 -13.40 -1.28 13.92
CA GLN A 27 -13.52 -2.73 13.66
C GLN A 27 -12.47 -3.18 12.64
N THR A 28 -11.23 -3.34 13.07
CA THR A 28 -10.10 -3.73 12.22
C THR A 28 -9.76 -5.21 12.26
N GLU A 29 -10.25 -5.94 13.27
CA GLU A 29 -9.98 -7.37 13.46
C GLU A 29 -10.48 -8.19 12.27
N GLY A 30 -9.60 -9.03 11.72
CA GLY A 30 -9.89 -9.89 10.58
C GLY A 30 -9.88 -9.19 9.22
N LYS A 31 -9.64 -7.88 9.17
CA LYS A 31 -9.48 -7.16 7.91
C LYS A 31 -8.21 -7.60 7.18
N LYS A 32 -8.26 -7.67 5.86
CA LYS A 32 -7.14 -8.10 5.01
C LYS A 32 -6.63 -6.95 4.15
N ILE A 33 -5.34 -6.67 4.25
CA ILE A 33 -4.66 -5.67 3.42
C ILE A 33 -3.67 -6.33 2.47
N ALA A 34 -3.64 -5.84 1.22
CA ALA A 34 -2.52 -6.06 0.31
C ALA A 34 -1.63 -4.82 0.24
N ILE A 35 -0.34 -4.97 0.51
CA ILE A 35 0.68 -3.94 0.26
C ILE A 35 1.34 -4.27 -1.08
N VAL A 36 1.17 -3.37 -2.05
CA VAL A 36 1.50 -3.60 -3.47
C VAL A 36 2.70 -2.76 -3.89
N GLY A 37 3.71 -3.37 -4.50
CA GLY A 37 4.85 -2.69 -5.10
C GLY A 37 6.20 -3.13 -4.56
N ASP A 38 7.15 -2.21 -4.37
CA ASP A 38 8.48 -2.51 -3.83
C ASP A 38 8.41 -2.72 -2.31
N VAL A 39 7.94 -3.89 -1.89
CA VAL A 39 7.76 -4.23 -0.47
C VAL A 39 9.09 -4.48 0.25
N ARG A 40 10.13 -4.86 -0.51
CA ARG A 40 11.46 -5.16 0.03
C ARG A 40 12.17 -3.89 0.52
N ASN A 41 12.16 -2.83 -0.29
CA ASN A 41 12.92 -1.61 -0.03
C ASN A 41 12.08 -0.50 0.60
N SER A 42 10.76 -0.69 0.71
CA SER A 42 9.86 0.32 1.28
C SER A 42 9.88 0.31 2.81
N ARG A 43 10.38 1.42 3.39
CA ARG A 43 10.27 1.66 4.83
C ARG A 43 8.83 1.77 5.33
N VAL A 44 7.90 2.19 4.44
CA VAL A 44 6.47 2.24 4.75
C VAL A 44 5.91 0.84 4.89
N ALA A 45 6.19 -0.05 3.92
CA ALA A 45 5.83 -1.46 4.02
C ALA A 45 6.42 -2.10 5.28
N GLY A 46 7.71 -1.82 5.57
CA GLY A 46 8.39 -2.32 6.76
C GLY A 46 7.71 -1.93 8.08
N SER A 47 7.23 -0.68 8.18
CA SER A 47 6.52 -0.20 9.37
C SER A 47 5.10 -0.75 9.47
N ASN A 48 4.35 -0.78 8.37
CA ASN A 48 2.99 -1.30 8.32
C ASN A 48 2.95 -2.81 8.64
N ARG A 49 3.88 -3.60 8.10
CA ARG A 49 4.00 -5.04 8.43
C ARG A 49 4.16 -5.33 9.93
N ARG A 50 4.79 -4.42 10.67
CA ARG A 50 5.00 -4.57 12.12
C ARG A 50 3.82 -4.06 12.93
N LEU A 51 3.13 -3.03 12.43
CA LEU A 51 2.08 -2.35 13.18
C LEU A 51 0.70 -2.98 12.94
N LEU A 52 0.29 -3.16 11.69
CA LEU A 52 -1.08 -3.58 11.34
C LEU A 52 -1.50 -4.93 11.95
N PRO A 53 -0.63 -5.97 12.01
CA PRO A 53 -1.01 -7.23 12.64
C PRO A 53 -1.35 -7.11 14.13
N ARG A 54 -0.80 -6.11 14.83
CA ARG A 54 -1.12 -5.87 16.25
C ARG A 54 -2.54 -5.35 16.47
N PHE A 55 -3.21 -4.94 15.40
CA PHE A 55 -4.59 -4.48 15.38
C PHE A 55 -5.52 -5.45 14.63
N GLY A 56 -5.11 -6.72 14.52
CA GLY A 56 -5.88 -7.79 13.92
C GLY A 56 -5.99 -7.74 12.39
N ILE A 57 -5.19 -6.91 11.71
CA ILE A 57 -5.21 -6.80 10.26
C ILE A 57 -4.24 -7.81 9.65
N GLU A 58 -4.75 -8.71 8.80
CA GLU A 58 -3.93 -9.66 8.04
C GLU A 58 -3.20 -8.93 6.91
N VAL A 59 -1.87 -8.99 6.92
CA VAL A 59 -1.02 -8.33 5.91
C VAL A 59 -0.57 -9.34 4.86
N ASN A 60 -0.89 -9.05 3.60
CA ASN A 60 -0.44 -9.76 2.41
C ASN A 60 0.44 -8.84 1.58
N LEU A 61 1.47 -9.38 0.93
CA LEU A 61 2.40 -8.62 0.12
C LEU A 61 2.21 -9.00 -1.35
N VAL A 62 2.19 -8.01 -2.23
CA VAL A 62 2.08 -8.21 -3.68
C VAL A 62 3.22 -7.49 -4.37
N ALA A 63 4.13 -8.24 -4.97
CA ALA A 63 5.32 -7.68 -5.58
C ALA A 63 5.87 -8.58 -6.68
N PRO A 64 6.55 -8.02 -7.71
CA PRO A 64 7.38 -8.80 -8.60
C PRO A 64 8.52 -9.47 -7.82
N ASP A 65 9.04 -10.57 -8.31
CA ASP A 65 10.04 -11.38 -7.59
C ASP A 65 11.26 -10.57 -7.12
N CYS A 66 11.68 -9.57 -7.92
CA CYS A 66 12.81 -8.70 -7.57
C CYS A 66 12.54 -7.78 -6.37
N PHE A 67 11.27 -7.55 -6.01
CA PHE A 67 10.84 -6.68 -4.90
C PHE A 67 10.18 -7.43 -3.76
N LYS A 68 10.15 -8.76 -3.81
CA LYS A 68 9.65 -9.59 -2.71
C LYS A 68 10.52 -9.45 -1.46
N TYR A 69 9.87 -9.58 -0.32
CA TYR A 69 10.53 -9.60 0.97
C TYR A 69 11.18 -10.97 1.24
N GLU A 70 12.37 -11.00 1.82
CA GLU A 70 13.17 -12.21 2.03
C GLU A 70 12.78 -13.01 3.29
N SER A 71 11.50 -12.96 3.70
CA SER A 71 11.01 -13.68 4.88
C SER A 71 9.69 -14.35 4.57
N ASP A 72 9.50 -15.55 5.12
CA ASP A 72 8.26 -16.33 5.00
C ASP A 72 7.18 -15.91 6.03
N ASP A 73 7.41 -14.85 6.80
CA ASP A 73 6.48 -14.38 7.84
C ASP A 73 5.16 -13.85 7.27
N PHE A 74 5.12 -13.53 5.97
CA PHE A 74 3.96 -12.98 5.28
C PHE A 74 3.66 -13.74 4.01
N LYS A 75 2.37 -13.91 3.69
CA LYS A 75 1.96 -14.42 2.38
C LYS A 75 2.36 -13.42 1.30
N GLN A 76 2.99 -13.91 0.23
CA GLN A 76 3.49 -13.09 -0.86
C GLN A 76 2.96 -13.61 -2.20
N TYR A 77 2.50 -12.69 -3.03
CA TYR A 77 1.90 -12.95 -4.34
C TYR A 77 2.60 -12.15 -5.42
N ASN A 78 2.59 -12.65 -6.64
CA ASN A 78 3.13 -11.93 -7.80
C ASN A 78 2.10 -10.98 -8.41
N ASN A 79 0.81 -11.30 -8.27
CA ASN A 79 -0.26 -10.49 -8.83
C ASN A 79 -1.41 -10.33 -7.82
N ILE A 80 -1.95 -9.12 -7.72
CA ILE A 80 -3.05 -8.82 -6.80
C ILE A 80 -4.34 -9.59 -7.16
N ARG A 81 -4.51 -9.97 -8.43
CA ARG A 81 -5.67 -10.77 -8.88
C ARG A 81 -5.77 -12.14 -8.20
N GLU A 82 -4.66 -12.65 -7.66
CA GLU A 82 -4.65 -13.91 -6.92
C GLU A 82 -5.43 -13.84 -5.60
N ILE A 83 -5.58 -12.64 -5.02
CA ILE A 83 -6.16 -12.46 -3.68
C ILE A 83 -7.20 -11.33 -3.59
N ILE A 84 -7.46 -10.60 -4.68
CA ILE A 84 -8.28 -9.37 -4.65
C ILE A 84 -9.68 -9.59 -4.09
N ASP A 85 -10.27 -10.77 -4.29
CA ASP A 85 -11.61 -11.11 -3.81
C ASP A 85 -11.70 -11.28 -2.29
N GLU A 86 -10.55 -11.41 -1.62
CA GLU A 86 -10.48 -11.55 -0.17
C GLU A 86 -10.09 -10.24 0.54
N LEU A 87 -9.74 -9.19 -0.21
CA LEU A 87 -9.18 -7.97 0.36
C LEU A 87 -10.26 -6.99 0.81
N ASP A 88 -9.99 -6.33 1.92
CA ASP A 88 -10.71 -5.14 2.39
C ASP A 88 -9.95 -3.84 2.04
N ILE A 89 -8.63 -3.93 1.94
CA ILE A 89 -7.74 -2.77 1.84
C ILE A 89 -6.63 -3.05 0.81
N ILE A 90 -6.35 -2.07 -0.04
CA ILE A 90 -5.15 -2.06 -0.88
C ILE A 90 -4.30 -0.86 -0.50
N MET A 91 -3.02 -1.08 -0.21
CA MET A 91 -2.02 -0.03 -0.08
C MET A 91 -1.05 -0.12 -1.24
N SER A 92 -1.17 0.78 -2.21
CA SER A 92 -0.19 0.89 -3.29
C SER A 92 1.01 1.70 -2.81
N LEU A 93 2.22 1.17 -3.01
CA LEU A 93 3.47 1.85 -2.71
C LEU A 93 3.92 2.70 -3.89
N ARG A 94 4.66 3.77 -3.60
CA ARG A 94 5.30 4.55 -4.66
C ARG A 94 6.33 3.70 -5.40
N SER A 95 6.18 3.57 -6.70
CA SER A 95 7.21 3.01 -7.57
C SER A 95 8.43 3.94 -7.62
N GLN A 96 9.61 3.44 -7.23
CA GLN A 96 10.88 4.20 -7.21
C GLN A 96 11.88 3.56 -8.18
N LEU A 97 11.40 3.14 -9.36
CA LEU A 97 12.23 2.43 -10.34
C LEU A 97 13.44 3.25 -10.80
N GLU A 98 13.36 4.58 -10.72
CA GLU A 98 14.49 5.47 -10.99
C GLU A 98 15.67 5.31 -10.02
N ARG A 99 15.45 4.73 -8.84
CA ARG A 99 16.49 4.47 -7.82
C ARG A 99 17.12 3.09 -7.93
N HIS A 100 16.43 2.19 -8.59
CA HIS A 100 16.94 0.87 -8.91
C HIS A 100 17.34 0.92 -10.37
N ASN A 101 18.64 0.84 -10.69
CA ASN A 101 19.07 0.70 -12.08
C ASN A 101 18.10 -0.23 -12.79
N LEU A 102 17.42 0.23 -13.85
CA LEU A 102 16.28 -0.34 -14.58
C LEU A 102 16.56 -1.77 -15.15
N THR A 103 17.03 -2.69 -14.31
CA THR A 103 17.44 -4.05 -14.71
C THR A 103 16.24 -5.00 -14.77
N TYR A 104 15.10 -4.63 -14.15
CA TYR A 104 13.98 -5.56 -13.94
C TYR A 104 12.75 -5.25 -14.79
N PHE A 105 12.56 -4.00 -15.21
CA PHE A 105 11.47 -3.58 -16.09
C PHE A 105 12.03 -2.70 -17.20
N GLU A 106 11.57 -2.90 -18.42
CA GLU A 106 11.99 -2.06 -19.57
C GLU A 106 11.47 -0.63 -19.42
N SER A 107 10.35 -0.44 -18.70
CA SER A 107 9.75 0.87 -18.46
C SER A 107 8.80 0.88 -17.27
N LEU A 108 8.49 2.09 -16.74
CA LEU A 108 7.41 2.30 -15.76
C LEU A 108 6.05 1.84 -16.29
N ASN A 109 5.80 1.95 -17.60
CA ASN A 109 4.56 1.52 -18.21
C ASN A 109 4.41 -0.01 -18.21
N GLU A 110 5.49 -0.76 -18.30
CA GLU A 110 5.48 -2.21 -18.16
C GLU A 110 5.09 -2.60 -16.74
N TYR A 111 5.71 -2.00 -15.74
CA TYR A 111 5.34 -2.19 -14.34
C TYR A 111 3.86 -1.86 -14.10
N ALA A 112 3.37 -0.76 -14.66
CA ALA A 112 2.00 -0.30 -14.44
C ALA A 112 0.94 -1.29 -14.97
N LYS A 113 1.23 -2.10 -16.00
CA LYS A 113 0.28 -3.10 -16.54
C LYS A 113 -0.16 -4.10 -15.46
N ASP A 114 0.75 -4.47 -14.57
CA ASP A 114 0.52 -5.52 -13.56
C ASP A 114 0.24 -4.97 -12.16
N TYR A 115 0.74 -3.77 -11.84
CA TYR A 115 0.74 -3.23 -10.48
C TYR A 115 -0.02 -1.91 -10.31
N CYS A 116 -0.47 -1.26 -11.37
CA CYS A 116 -1.32 -0.07 -11.27
C CYS A 116 -2.72 -0.45 -10.76
N ILE A 117 -3.16 0.23 -9.71
CA ILE A 117 -4.51 0.03 -9.17
C ILE A 117 -5.50 0.88 -9.96
N THR A 118 -6.43 0.22 -10.63
CA THR A 118 -7.44 0.84 -11.49
C THR A 118 -8.86 0.51 -11.05
N ASN A 119 -9.85 1.29 -11.48
CA ASN A 119 -11.26 0.99 -11.23
C ASN A 119 -11.67 -0.35 -11.82
N GLU A 120 -11.15 -0.70 -13.01
CA GLU A 120 -11.41 -1.99 -13.64
C GLU A 120 -10.91 -3.17 -12.78
N LEU A 121 -9.70 -3.02 -12.20
CA LEU A 121 -9.12 -4.02 -11.31
C LEU A 121 -9.94 -4.20 -10.04
N VAL A 122 -10.34 -3.09 -9.40
CA VAL A 122 -11.11 -3.12 -8.15
C VAL A 122 -12.57 -3.53 -8.41
N GLY A 123 -13.14 -3.15 -9.55
CA GLY A 123 -14.53 -3.44 -9.90
C GLY A 123 -15.51 -2.88 -8.87
N ASP A 124 -16.56 -3.66 -8.56
CA ASP A 124 -17.60 -3.28 -7.57
C ASP A 124 -17.26 -3.70 -6.12
N ARG A 125 -16.02 -4.14 -5.84
CA ARG A 125 -15.60 -4.58 -4.51
C ARG A 125 -15.54 -3.41 -3.54
N ASP A 126 -15.95 -3.67 -2.29
CA ASP A 126 -15.86 -2.70 -1.19
C ASP A 126 -14.43 -2.70 -0.59
N ILE A 127 -13.49 -2.21 -1.38
CA ILE A 127 -12.06 -2.14 -1.03
C ILE A 127 -11.65 -0.68 -0.91
N ILE A 128 -11.07 -0.27 0.20
CA ILE A 128 -10.46 1.05 0.31
C ILE A 128 -9.01 1.06 -0.20
N LEU A 129 -8.63 2.18 -0.81
CA LEU A 129 -7.31 2.37 -1.37
C LEU A 129 -6.50 3.39 -0.56
N LEU A 130 -5.29 3.00 -0.19
CA LEU A 130 -4.30 3.81 0.51
C LEU A 130 -3.04 3.99 -0.36
N HIS A 131 -2.34 5.10 -0.13
CA HIS A 131 -1.02 5.36 -0.72
C HIS A 131 -0.23 6.34 0.16
N PRO A 132 1.03 6.07 0.50
CA PRO A 132 1.81 6.92 1.41
C PRO A 132 2.21 8.26 0.80
N GLY A 133 2.02 8.46 -0.51
CA GLY A 133 2.42 9.65 -1.27
C GLY A 133 3.94 9.80 -1.47
N PRO A 134 4.34 10.64 -2.42
CA PRO A 134 3.52 11.13 -3.52
C PRO A 134 3.17 10.03 -4.53
N VAL A 135 1.98 10.11 -5.15
CA VAL A 135 1.49 9.11 -6.11
C VAL A 135 2.12 9.34 -7.49
N ASN A 136 2.65 8.30 -8.11
CA ASN A 136 2.95 8.30 -9.55
C ASN A 136 1.66 7.94 -10.31
N ARG A 137 1.00 8.98 -10.84
CA ARG A 137 -0.31 8.85 -11.51
C ARG A 137 -0.21 7.94 -12.72
N ASN A 138 -1.19 7.07 -12.88
CA ASN A 138 -1.28 6.04 -13.93
C ASN A 138 -0.12 5.03 -13.94
N ILE A 139 0.68 5.00 -12.87
CA ILE A 139 1.72 4.01 -12.62
C ILE A 139 1.40 3.23 -11.32
N ASP A 140 1.22 3.93 -10.20
CA ASP A 140 0.84 3.33 -8.93
C ASP A 140 -0.69 3.19 -8.84
N ILE A 141 -1.40 4.26 -9.23
CA ILE A 141 -2.86 4.36 -9.19
C ILE A 141 -3.33 5.14 -10.41
N SER A 142 -4.43 4.71 -11.04
CA SER A 142 -5.04 5.44 -12.15
C SER A 142 -5.70 6.75 -11.69
N ASP A 143 -5.81 7.70 -12.61
CA ASP A 143 -6.43 9.01 -12.33
C ASP A 143 -7.90 8.88 -11.94
N GLU A 144 -8.61 7.91 -12.52
CA GLU A 144 -10.00 7.61 -12.18
C GLU A 144 -10.10 7.04 -10.76
N MET A 145 -9.21 6.08 -10.41
CA MET A 145 -9.22 5.46 -9.09
C MET A 145 -8.82 6.44 -7.98
N LEU A 146 -7.96 7.41 -8.27
CA LEU A 146 -7.64 8.48 -7.31
C LEU A 146 -8.84 9.36 -6.95
N LYS A 147 -9.83 9.49 -7.86
CA LYS A 147 -11.07 10.27 -7.67
C LYS A 147 -12.21 9.42 -7.12
N ASP A 148 -12.06 8.12 -7.09
CA ASP A 148 -13.07 7.19 -6.58
C ASP A 148 -13.29 7.41 -5.08
N PRO A 149 -14.53 7.35 -4.56
CA PRO A 149 -14.83 7.50 -3.12
C PRO A 149 -14.09 6.50 -2.22
N ARG A 150 -13.69 5.36 -2.77
CA ARG A 150 -12.90 4.34 -2.06
C ARG A 150 -11.44 4.75 -1.85
N SER A 151 -10.94 5.72 -2.62
CA SER A 151 -9.60 6.27 -2.42
C SER A 151 -9.55 7.12 -1.14
N LYS A 152 -8.71 6.71 -0.18
CA LYS A 152 -8.50 7.42 1.08
C LYS A 152 -7.17 8.21 1.10
N VAL A 153 -6.57 8.40 -0.05
CA VAL A 153 -5.26 9.09 -0.17
C VAL A 153 -5.30 10.51 0.41
N LEU A 154 -6.35 11.27 0.11
CA LEU A 154 -6.50 12.61 0.68
C LEU A 154 -6.84 12.58 2.18
N THR A 155 -7.61 11.59 2.62
CA THR A 155 -7.89 11.37 4.05
C THR A 155 -6.60 11.07 4.81
N GLN A 156 -5.69 10.25 4.25
CA GLN A 156 -4.36 10.01 4.83
C GLN A 156 -3.56 11.31 4.98
N VAL A 157 -3.62 12.22 4.01
CA VAL A 157 -2.94 13.53 4.11
C VAL A 157 -3.48 14.33 5.29
N THR A 158 -4.80 14.40 5.44
CA THR A 158 -5.45 15.10 6.55
C THR A 158 -5.09 14.47 7.89
N ASN A 159 -5.21 13.15 8.00
CA ASN A 159 -4.88 12.39 9.20
C ASN A 159 -3.39 12.51 9.56
N GLY A 160 -2.54 12.64 8.53
CA GLY A 160 -1.12 12.87 8.70
C GLY A 160 -0.77 14.16 9.43
N VAL A 161 -1.58 15.20 9.33
CA VAL A 161 -1.40 16.45 10.09
C VAL A 161 -1.67 16.19 11.58
N ALA A 162 -2.81 15.55 11.89
CA ALA A 162 -3.19 15.24 13.27
C ALA A 162 -2.17 14.31 13.96
N ILE A 163 -1.80 13.21 13.32
CA ILE A 163 -0.86 12.22 13.89
C ILE A 163 0.55 12.79 14.10
N ARG A 164 0.98 13.74 13.28
CA ARG A 164 2.32 14.36 13.45
C ARG A 164 2.33 15.51 14.44
N ALA A 165 1.16 16.06 14.77
CA ALA A 165 1.01 17.11 15.78
C ALA A 165 0.86 16.54 17.21
N ALA A 166 0.41 15.29 17.34
CA ALA A 166 0.30 14.56 18.60
C ALA A 166 1.64 14.01 19.07
#